data_6e71d573237905d7de1c04a11e57c24e
#
_entry.id   6e71d573237905d7de1c04a11e57c24e
#
_cell.length_a   1.000
_cell.length_b   1.000
_cell.length_c   1.000
_cell.angle_alpha   90.00
_cell.angle_beta   90.00
_cell.angle_gamma   90.00
#
_symmetry.space_group_name_H-M   'P 1'
#
loop_
_entity.id
_entity.type
_entity.pdbx_description
1 polymer ?
#
loop_
_entity_poly.entity_id
_entity_poly.type
_entity_poly.pdbx_seq_one_letter_code
_entity_poly.pdbx_strand_id
1 'polypeptide(L)'
;MAKKEGYPARSVYKLKEIDEKYKIIKKNSRVLDLGAAPGSWLLYISQKVGDRGKVIGVDIEETKIPQKANIVFIKRSVFDLVDELSSSSRRRDGRRNLFLRPSPPVANARVVDEAKASSPPSPAAADLVFKDKVDAVVSDLSPKTSGVKFLDSGKSLEMAEKSFEIAKSVLLPGGNFVCKIFENEKSDEFLKKVKNYFDFAKRFKPRAVIKKSREFYIIGKGFRNPKNSQNSS
;
A
#
# COMPACT_ATOMS: atom_id res chain seq x y z
N MET A 1 -3.12 -19.63 16.67
CA MET A 1 -3.26 -19.93 15.24
C MET A 1 -2.20 -19.22 14.40
N ALA A 2 -2.20 -17.89 14.21
CA ALA A 2 -1.26 -17.21 13.31
C ALA A 2 0.24 -17.57 13.55
N LYS A 3 0.70 -17.56 14.80
CA LYS A 3 2.07 -17.95 15.14
C LYS A 3 2.41 -19.40 14.78
N LYS A 4 1.43 -20.32 14.88
CA LYS A 4 1.62 -21.74 14.47
C LYS A 4 1.74 -21.87 12.95
N GLU A 5 1.15 -20.95 12.18
CA GLU A 5 1.28 -20.87 10.73
C GLU A 5 2.46 -20.00 10.29
N GLY A 6 3.33 -19.55 11.21
CA GLY A 6 4.51 -18.74 10.92
C GLY A 6 4.24 -17.25 10.69
N TYR A 7 3.04 -16.75 10.97
CA TYR A 7 2.74 -15.32 10.81
C TYR A 7 2.92 -14.53 12.11
N PRO A 8 3.55 -13.34 12.08
CA PRO A 8 3.76 -12.49 13.24
C PRO A 8 2.46 -12.06 13.95
N ALA A 9 1.38 -11.82 13.20
CA ALA A 9 0.13 -11.30 13.73
C ALA A 9 -1.12 -11.91 13.08
N ARG A 10 -2.26 -11.81 13.79
CA ARG A 10 -3.56 -12.33 13.32
C ARG A 10 -4.18 -11.52 12.18
N SER A 11 -3.66 -10.33 11.90
CA SER A 11 -4.12 -9.49 10.78
C SER A 11 -4.06 -10.20 9.43
N VAL A 12 -3.18 -11.21 9.26
CA VAL A 12 -3.10 -12.03 8.05
C VAL A 12 -4.45 -12.65 7.65
N TYR A 13 -5.28 -13.06 8.59
CA TYR A 13 -6.57 -13.68 8.29
C TYR A 13 -7.56 -12.72 7.63
N LYS A 14 -7.43 -11.43 7.88
CA LYS A 14 -8.23 -10.40 7.21
C LYS A 14 -7.88 -10.35 5.72
N LEU A 15 -6.59 -10.31 5.38
CA LEU A 15 -6.13 -10.32 3.99
C LEU A 15 -6.42 -11.64 3.30
N LYS A 16 -6.23 -12.79 3.98
CA LYS A 16 -6.59 -14.11 3.44
C LYS A 16 -8.03 -14.16 3.00
N GLU A 17 -8.96 -13.74 3.86
CA GLU A 17 -10.41 -13.74 3.56
C GLU A 17 -10.75 -12.77 2.40
N ILE A 18 -10.14 -11.59 2.38
CA ILE A 18 -10.29 -10.61 1.29
C ILE A 18 -9.79 -11.23 -0.03
N ASP A 19 -8.58 -11.80 -0.02
CA ASP A 19 -7.95 -12.35 -1.22
C ASP A 19 -8.67 -13.60 -1.73
N GLU A 20 -9.13 -14.47 -0.85
CA GLU A 20 -9.94 -15.64 -1.22
C GLU A 20 -11.21 -15.24 -1.95
N LYS A 21 -11.87 -14.19 -1.47
CA LYS A 21 -13.14 -13.71 -2.02
C LYS A 21 -12.99 -12.88 -3.29
N TYR A 22 -12.04 -11.97 -3.30
CA TYR A 22 -11.92 -10.95 -4.36
C TYR A 22 -10.76 -11.18 -5.31
N LYS A 23 -9.86 -12.14 -5.03
CA LYS A 23 -8.69 -12.46 -5.88
C LYS A 23 -7.85 -11.21 -6.16
N ILE A 24 -7.41 -10.55 -5.08
CA ILE A 24 -6.65 -9.31 -5.12
C ILE A 24 -5.21 -9.55 -5.58
N ILE A 25 -4.59 -10.65 -5.09
CA ILE A 25 -3.19 -10.96 -5.29
C ILE A 25 -3.07 -12.09 -6.31
N LYS A 26 -2.34 -11.83 -7.40
CA LYS A 26 -2.11 -12.81 -8.46
C LYS A 26 -0.69 -13.38 -8.36
N LYS A 27 -0.48 -14.57 -8.90
CA LYS A 27 0.87 -15.16 -9.07
C LYS A 27 1.71 -14.24 -9.98
N ASN A 28 2.99 -14.11 -9.65
CA ASN A 28 3.98 -13.28 -10.35
C ASN A 28 3.67 -11.77 -10.36
N SER A 29 2.70 -11.30 -9.57
CA SER A 29 2.38 -9.88 -9.48
C SER A 29 3.37 -9.11 -8.59
N ARG A 30 3.40 -7.79 -8.81
CA ARG A 30 4.09 -6.83 -7.95
C ARG A 30 3.06 -6.15 -7.05
N VAL A 31 3.28 -6.19 -5.75
CA VAL A 31 2.32 -5.70 -4.74
C VAL A 31 3.00 -4.72 -3.80
N LEU A 32 2.33 -3.60 -3.50
CA LEU A 32 2.73 -2.63 -2.48
C LEU A 32 1.87 -2.82 -1.24
N ASP A 33 2.52 -3.01 -0.08
CA ASP A 33 1.89 -3.16 1.24
C ASP A 33 2.20 -1.92 2.11
N LEU A 34 1.19 -1.11 2.39
CA LEU A 34 1.29 0.11 3.19
C LEU A 34 0.81 -0.17 4.63
N GLY A 35 1.67 0.09 5.62
CA GLY A 35 1.46 -0.35 6.99
C GLY A 35 1.87 -1.81 7.15
N ALA A 36 3.05 -2.16 6.63
CA ALA A 36 3.49 -3.53 6.48
C ALA A 36 3.90 -4.21 7.79
N ALA A 37 4.29 -3.47 8.84
CA ALA A 37 4.68 -4.06 10.12
C ALA A 37 3.49 -4.72 10.85
N PRO A 38 3.70 -5.83 11.55
CA PRO A 38 4.95 -6.55 11.79
C PRO A 38 5.36 -7.53 10.68
N GLY A 39 4.73 -7.52 9.48
CA GLY A 39 5.11 -8.30 8.32
C GLY A 39 4.18 -9.46 7.97
N SER A 40 3.01 -9.58 8.63
CA SER A 40 2.08 -10.70 8.37
C SER A 40 1.48 -10.66 6.97
N TRP A 41 1.13 -9.48 6.48
CA TRP A 41 0.62 -9.28 5.13
C TRP A 41 1.74 -9.47 4.11
N LEU A 42 2.93 -8.88 4.33
CA LEU A 42 4.11 -9.08 3.48
C LEU A 42 4.41 -10.57 3.26
N LEU A 43 4.42 -11.35 4.34
CA LEU A 43 4.73 -12.79 4.26
C LEU A 43 3.68 -13.55 3.46
N TYR A 44 2.39 -13.29 3.69
CA TYR A 44 1.30 -13.88 2.94
C TYR A 44 1.37 -13.52 1.45
N ILE A 45 1.57 -12.24 1.15
CA ILE A 45 1.66 -11.74 -0.24
C ILE A 45 2.86 -12.39 -0.94
N SER A 46 4.03 -12.43 -0.29
CA SER A 46 5.25 -13.07 -0.81
C SER A 46 5.02 -14.53 -1.22
N GLN A 47 4.29 -15.29 -0.38
CA GLN A 47 3.93 -16.67 -0.69
C GLN A 47 2.97 -16.76 -1.88
N LYS A 48 2.01 -15.84 -2.00
CA LYS A 48 1.01 -15.85 -3.08
C LYS A 48 1.58 -15.44 -4.43
N VAL A 49 2.43 -14.42 -4.47
CA VAL A 49 3.04 -13.97 -5.72
C VAL A 49 4.11 -14.92 -6.22
N GLY A 50 4.77 -15.67 -5.29
CA GLY A 50 5.85 -16.62 -5.61
C GLY A 50 7.16 -15.93 -6.00
N ASP A 51 8.15 -16.71 -6.43
CA ASP A 51 9.52 -16.23 -6.61
C ASP A 51 9.70 -15.21 -7.73
N ARG A 52 8.82 -15.23 -8.74
CA ARG A 52 8.83 -14.27 -9.85
C ARG A 52 8.06 -12.99 -9.53
N GLY A 53 7.27 -13.00 -8.47
CA GLY A 53 6.56 -11.81 -7.99
C GLY A 53 7.44 -10.95 -7.10
N LYS A 54 6.97 -9.75 -6.76
CA LYS A 54 7.69 -8.83 -5.87
C LYS A 54 6.72 -8.18 -4.89
N VAL A 55 7.15 -8.04 -3.64
CA VAL A 55 6.40 -7.35 -2.61
C VAL A 55 7.24 -6.21 -2.07
N ILE A 56 6.67 -5.02 -2.03
CA ILE A 56 7.28 -3.85 -1.42
C ILE A 56 6.45 -3.50 -0.20
N GLY A 57 7.06 -3.53 0.99
CA GLY A 57 6.43 -3.12 2.22
C GLY A 57 6.93 -1.77 2.67
N VAL A 58 6.03 -0.92 3.17
CA VAL A 58 6.37 0.39 3.74
C VAL A 58 5.76 0.51 5.12
N ASP A 59 6.58 0.84 6.12
CA ASP A 59 6.14 1.12 7.48
C ASP A 59 7.20 1.95 8.22
N ILE A 60 6.78 2.66 9.25
CA ILE A 60 7.68 3.35 10.20
C ILE A 60 8.31 2.38 11.22
N GLU A 61 7.65 1.25 11.47
CA GLU A 61 8.12 0.20 12.37
C GLU A 61 8.76 -0.94 11.57
N GLU A 62 9.73 -1.65 12.18
CA GLU A 62 10.40 -2.77 11.53
C GLU A 62 9.52 -4.02 11.43
N THR A 63 9.78 -4.82 10.42
CA THR A 63 9.14 -6.11 10.26
C THR A 63 9.81 -7.18 11.12
N LYS A 64 9.03 -8.18 11.53
CA LYS A 64 9.48 -9.34 12.32
C LYS A 64 9.45 -10.63 11.48
N ILE A 65 9.76 -10.53 10.20
CA ILE A 65 9.75 -11.67 9.29
C ILE A 65 11.15 -11.97 8.78
N PRO A 66 11.45 -13.23 8.41
CA PRO A 66 12.72 -13.56 7.78
C PRO A 66 12.86 -12.83 6.44
N GLN A 67 14.09 -12.47 6.11
CA GLN A 67 14.44 -11.88 4.82
C GLN A 67 14.11 -12.87 3.69
N LYS A 68 13.48 -12.37 2.63
CA LYS A 68 13.15 -13.15 1.42
C LYS A 68 13.53 -12.36 0.18
N ALA A 69 13.98 -13.07 -0.86
CA ALA A 69 14.47 -12.46 -2.09
C ALA A 69 13.41 -11.63 -2.83
N ASN A 70 12.13 -12.00 -2.71
CA ASN A 70 11.01 -11.31 -3.36
C ASN A 70 10.36 -10.23 -2.48
N ILE A 71 10.91 -9.93 -1.29
CA ILE A 71 10.43 -8.87 -0.39
C ILE A 71 11.45 -7.74 -0.32
N VAL A 72 10.99 -6.53 -0.52
CA VAL A 72 11.71 -5.29 -0.21
C VAL A 72 10.95 -4.56 0.88
N PHE A 73 11.62 -4.21 1.98
CA PHE A 73 11.03 -3.42 3.05
C PHE A 73 11.68 -2.04 3.10
N ILE A 74 10.86 -1.01 3.19
CA ILE A 74 11.25 0.39 3.26
C ILE A 74 10.73 0.95 4.58
N LYS A 75 11.65 1.26 5.50
CA LYS A 75 11.32 1.88 6.79
C LYS A 75 11.07 3.37 6.61
N ARG A 76 9.81 3.74 6.38
CA ARG A 76 9.41 5.11 6.07
C ARG A 76 7.95 5.38 6.38
N SER A 77 7.63 6.67 6.60
CA SER A 77 6.24 7.10 6.72
C SER A 77 5.55 7.10 5.35
N VAL A 78 4.31 6.58 5.31
CA VAL A 78 3.45 6.67 4.13
C VAL A 78 3.10 8.12 3.78
N PHE A 79 3.06 9.01 4.78
CA PHE A 79 2.82 10.44 4.58
C PHE A 79 3.96 11.09 3.79
N ASP A 80 5.22 10.77 4.12
CA ASP A 80 6.39 11.30 3.40
C ASP A 80 6.38 10.87 1.92
N LEU A 81 5.95 9.64 1.62
CA LEU A 81 5.79 9.17 0.25
C LEU A 81 4.77 9.99 -0.55
N VAL A 82 3.67 10.41 0.06
CA VAL A 82 2.65 11.25 -0.59
C VAL A 82 3.21 12.65 -0.88
N ASP A 83 3.96 13.21 0.04
CA ASP A 83 4.57 14.54 -0.13
C ASP A 83 5.59 14.55 -1.27
N GLU A 84 6.37 13.48 -1.42
CA GLU A 84 7.28 13.30 -2.56
C GLU A 84 6.56 13.14 -3.90
N LEU A 85 5.45 12.40 -3.95
CA LEU A 85 4.61 12.33 -5.14
C LEU A 85 4.13 13.72 -5.59
N SER A 86 3.70 14.52 -4.62
CA SER A 86 3.20 15.87 -4.87
C SER A 86 4.30 16.82 -5.35
N SER A 87 5.54 16.62 -4.90
CA SER A 87 6.70 17.42 -5.31
C SER A 87 7.26 16.97 -6.67
N SER A 88 7.25 15.66 -6.99
CA SER A 88 7.75 15.14 -8.26
C SER A 88 6.81 15.42 -9.43
N SER A 89 5.49 15.49 -9.20
CA SER A 89 4.53 15.90 -10.24
C SER A 89 4.70 17.37 -10.64
N ARG A 90 5.08 18.25 -9.71
CA ARG A 90 5.39 19.67 -10.01
C ARG A 90 6.68 19.84 -10.83
N ARG A 91 7.66 18.93 -10.72
CA ARG A 91 8.90 18.98 -11.50
C ARG A 91 8.76 18.49 -12.94
N ARG A 92 7.71 17.75 -13.29
CA ARG A 92 7.46 17.27 -14.66
C ARG A 92 6.85 18.32 -15.57
N ASP A 93 6.32 19.42 -15.03
CA ASP A 93 5.68 20.49 -15.82
C ASP A 93 6.64 21.65 -16.18
N GLY A 94 7.90 21.59 -15.79
CA GLY A 94 8.87 22.62 -16.13
C GLY A 94 10.32 22.15 -16.19
N ARG A 95 10.86 22.03 -17.43
CA ARG A 95 12.27 21.93 -17.79
C ARG A 95 12.97 20.58 -17.58
N ARG A 96 13.38 20.00 -18.73
CA ARG A 96 14.41 18.95 -18.81
C ARG A 96 15.65 19.37 -18.05
N ASN A 97 16.02 18.63 -17.01
CA ASN A 97 17.39 18.68 -16.49
C ASN A 97 18.11 17.39 -16.88
N LEU A 98 19.07 17.63 -17.75
CA LEU A 98 20.03 16.73 -18.34
C LEU A 98 21.05 16.32 -17.29
N PHE A 99 20.90 15.16 -16.64
CA PHE A 99 21.96 14.39 -15.98
C PHE A 99 21.37 13.06 -15.47
N LEU A 100 21.10 12.13 -16.41
CA LEU A 100 20.91 10.73 -16.09
C LEU A 100 22.25 10.01 -16.19
N ARG A 101 22.88 9.73 -15.05
CA ARG A 101 23.89 8.66 -14.97
C ARG A 101 23.16 7.32 -14.85
N PRO A 102 23.56 6.28 -15.60
CA PRO A 102 22.99 4.95 -15.41
C PRO A 102 23.40 4.37 -14.06
N SER A 103 22.43 3.89 -13.30
CA SER A 103 22.65 3.22 -12.02
C SER A 103 23.24 1.81 -12.25
N PRO A 104 24.17 1.35 -11.42
CA PRO A 104 24.71 0.00 -11.48
C PRO A 104 23.66 -1.05 -11.11
N PRO A 105 23.84 -2.32 -11.53
CA PRO A 105 22.88 -3.39 -11.26
C PRO A 105 22.76 -3.64 -9.77
N VAL A 106 21.52 -3.76 -9.28
CA VAL A 106 21.19 -3.97 -7.86
C VAL A 106 21.45 -5.42 -7.49
N ALA A 107 22.63 -5.68 -6.95
CA ALA A 107 22.90 -6.92 -6.26
C ALA A 107 22.40 -6.82 -4.81
N ASN A 108 21.57 -7.81 -4.41
CA ASN A 108 21.13 -8.10 -3.04
C ASN A 108 20.29 -7.06 -2.31
N ALA A 109 19.08 -7.47 -1.96
CA ALA A 109 18.16 -6.75 -1.10
C ALA A 109 18.79 -6.41 0.26
N ARG A 110 19.20 -5.15 0.44
CA ARG A 110 19.60 -4.59 1.73
C ARG A 110 18.42 -3.87 2.36
N VAL A 111 18.23 -4.06 3.66
CA VAL A 111 17.38 -3.20 4.48
C VAL A 111 17.97 -1.80 4.38
N VAL A 112 17.20 -0.87 3.83
CA VAL A 112 17.60 0.54 3.80
C VAL A 112 17.11 1.18 5.08
N ASP A 113 17.98 1.30 6.07
CA ASP A 113 17.69 1.93 7.36
C ASP A 113 18.05 3.43 7.28
N GLU A 114 17.04 4.29 7.10
CA GLU A 114 17.22 5.75 7.03
C GLU A 114 16.92 6.47 8.38
N ALA A 115 16.75 5.73 9.48
CA ALA A 115 16.30 6.29 10.76
C ALA A 115 17.38 7.07 11.55
N LYS A 116 18.60 7.28 11.01
CA LYS A 116 19.72 7.92 11.73
C LYS A 116 20.31 9.18 11.09
N ALA A 117 19.63 9.80 10.13
CA ALA A 117 20.19 11.00 9.50
C ALA A 117 19.23 12.19 9.61
N SER A 118 19.73 13.30 10.15
CA SER A 118 19.19 14.66 9.98
C SER A 118 19.34 15.18 8.53
N SER A 119 19.57 14.29 7.57
CA SER A 119 19.65 14.57 6.14
C SER A 119 18.32 14.26 5.49
N PRO A 120 17.89 15.00 4.45
CA PRO A 120 16.70 14.65 3.70
C PRO A 120 16.86 13.22 3.16
N PRO A 121 15.77 12.41 3.22
CA PRO A 121 15.82 11.00 2.85
C PRO A 121 16.32 10.81 1.42
N SER A 122 17.13 9.77 1.22
CA SER A 122 17.68 9.42 -0.10
C SER A 122 16.59 9.26 -1.14
N PRO A 123 16.69 9.84 -2.34
CA PRO A 123 15.74 9.66 -3.44
C PRO A 123 15.48 8.19 -3.80
N ALA A 124 16.40 7.30 -3.43
CA ALA A 124 16.38 5.88 -3.79
C ALA A 124 15.15 5.10 -3.25
N ALA A 125 14.60 5.48 -2.08
CA ALA A 125 13.47 4.74 -1.50
C ALA A 125 12.13 5.05 -2.20
N ALA A 126 11.88 6.31 -2.51
CA ALA A 126 10.73 6.72 -3.30
C ALA A 126 10.79 6.15 -4.72
N ASP A 127 11.96 6.16 -5.34
CA ASP A 127 12.18 5.58 -6.66
C ASP A 127 11.82 4.09 -6.68
N LEU A 128 12.10 3.31 -5.62
CA LEU A 128 11.72 1.90 -5.53
C LEU A 128 10.20 1.69 -5.54
N VAL A 129 9.43 2.60 -4.95
CA VAL A 129 7.96 2.53 -4.92
C VAL A 129 7.35 3.03 -6.23
N PHE A 130 7.87 4.14 -6.77
CA PHE A 130 7.21 4.89 -7.85
C PHE A 130 7.74 4.63 -9.24
N LYS A 131 8.98 4.11 -9.37
CA LYS A 131 9.61 3.83 -10.65
C LYS A 131 8.85 2.79 -11.46
N ASP A 132 8.44 1.71 -10.79
CA ASP A 132 7.73 0.61 -11.43
C ASP A 132 6.29 0.55 -10.91
N LYS A 133 5.34 0.45 -11.81
CA LYS A 133 3.93 0.26 -11.47
C LYS A 133 3.70 -1.09 -10.79
N VAL A 134 2.58 -1.20 -10.05
CA VAL A 134 2.20 -2.40 -9.30
C VAL A 134 0.82 -2.92 -9.71
N ASP A 135 0.62 -4.22 -9.55
CA ASP A 135 -0.66 -4.89 -9.84
C ASP A 135 -1.67 -4.70 -8.71
N ALA A 136 -1.18 -4.52 -7.48
CA ALA A 136 -2.06 -4.29 -6.33
C ALA A 136 -1.40 -3.40 -5.28
N VAL A 137 -2.22 -2.59 -4.61
CA VAL A 137 -1.87 -1.85 -3.40
C VAL A 137 -2.79 -2.33 -2.29
N VAL A 138 -2.21 -2.74 -1.18
CA VAL A 138 -2.94 -3.12 0.04
C VAL A 138 -2.49 -2.25 1.19
N SER A 139 -3.40 -1.93 2.12
CA SER A 139 -3.11 -1.09 3.27
C SER A 139 -3.85 -1.55 4.52
N ASP A 140 -3.10 -1.92 5.56
CA ASP A 140 -3.63 -2.17 6.91
C ASP A 140 -3.24 -1.05 7.90
N LEU A 141 -2.95 0.15 7.38
CA LEU A 141 -2.62 1.33 8.20
C LEU A 141 -3.68 1.56 9.28
N SER A 142 -3.22 1.81 10.49
CA SER A 142 -4.08 2.08 11.64
C SER A 142 -3.51 3.21 12.47
N PRO A 143 -4.31 4.19 12.87
CA PRO A 143 -3.84 5.18 13.84
C PRO A 143 -3.53 4.50 15.17
N LYS A 144 -2.57 5.05 15.92
CA LYS A 144 -2.46 4.76 17.35
C LYS A 144 -3.75 5.26 18.00
N THR A 145 -4.57 4.33 18.48
CA THR A 145 -5.89 4.67 19.03
C THR A 145 -5.76 5.49 20.31
N SER A 146 -6.41 6.65 20.33
CA SER A 146 -6.48 7.53 21.51
C SER A 146 -7.58 7.13 22.49
N GLY A 147 -8.49 6.22 22.07
CA GLY A 147 -9.73 5.89 22.76
C GLY A 147 -10.87 6.86 22.45
N VAL A 148 -10.61 8.00 21.80
CA VAL A 148 -11.61 8.95 21.37
C VAL A 148 -12.07 8.58 19.95
N LYS A 149 -13.27 8.00 19.87
CA LYS A 149 -13.81 7.39 18.63
C LYS A 149 -13.79 8.32 17.42
N PHE A 150 -14.13 9.59 17.62
CA PHE A 150 -14.16 10.59 16.55
C PHE A 150 -12.77 10.87 16.00
N LEU A 151 -11.78 11.10 16.86
CA LEU A 151 -10.40 11.37 16.46
C LEU A 151 -9.77 10.15 15.76
N ASP A 152 -9.98 8.95 16.30
CA ASP A 152 -9.43 7.72 15.73
C ASP A 152 -10.00 7.45 14.33
N SER A 153 -11.30 7.70 14.12
CA SER A 153 -11.91 7.50 12.80
C SER A 153 -11.52 8.59 11.79
N GLY A 154 -11.31 9.82 12.22
CA GLY A 154 -10.77 10.90 11.37
C GLY A 154 -9.36 10.57 10.86
N LYS A 155 -8.47 10.16 11.76
CA LYS A 155 -7.10 9.72 11.40
C LYS A 155 -7.11 8.48 10.49
N SER A 156 -8.01 7.53 10.75
CA SER A 156 -8.13 6.34 9.90
C SER A 156 -8.58 6.69 8.49
N LEU A 157 -9.48 7.64 8.32
CA LEU A 157 -9.90 8.15 7.01
C LEU A 157 -8.73 8.83 6.29
N GLU A 158 -7.98 9.69 6.97
CA GLU A 158 -6.80 10.34 6.40
C GLU A 158 -5.78 9.32 5.89
N MET A 159 -5.47 8.29 6.68
CA MET A 159 -4.57 7.20 6.26
C MET A 159 -5.09 6.44 5.04
N ALA A 160 -6.40 6.18 4.96
CA ALA A 160 -7.01 5.54 3.81
C ALA A 160 -6.97 6.43 2.56
N GLU A 161 -7.18 7.74 2.70
CA GLU A 161 -7.06 8.72 1.60
C GLU A 161 -5.61 8.81 1.10
N LYS A 162 -4.61 8.86 1.98
CA LYS A 162 -3.19 8.82 1.60
C LYS A 162 -2.82 7.54 0.87
N SER A 163 -3.29 6.38 1.37
CA SER A 163 -3.09 5.09 0.68
C SER A 163 -3.72 5.10 -0.71
N PHE A 164 -4.86 5.73 -0.88
CA PHE A 164 -5.53 5.85 -2.18
C PHE A 164 -4.78 6.79 -3.13
N GLU A 165 -4.23 7.91 -2.65
CA GLU A 165 -3.38 8.80 -3.46
C GLU A 165 -2.16 8.06 -4.01
N ILE A 166 -1.47 7.26 -3.17
CA ILE A 166 -0.38 6.40 -3.61
C ILE A 166 -0.89 5.40 -4.65
N ALA A 167 -1.99 4.72 -4.37
CA ALA A 167 -2.54 3.72 -5.29
C ALA A 167 -2.82 4.30 -6.68
N LYS A 168 -3.42 5.49 -6.77
CA LYS A 168 -3.66 6.19 -8.05
C LYS A 168 -2.37 6.47 -8.83
N SER A 169 -1.26 6.69 -8.14
CA SER A 169 0.01 7.02 -8.78
C SER A 169 0.81 5.81 -9.22
N VAL A 170 0.63 4.63 -8.57
CA VAL A 170 1.46 3.45 -8.81
C VAL A 170 0.74 2.28 -9.45
N LEU A 171 -0.60 2.21 -9.40
CA LEU A 171 -1.34 1.09 -9.97
C LEU A 171 -1.23 1.04 -11.49
N LEU A 172 -1.08 -0.18 -12.01
CA LEU A 172 -1.31 -0.51 -13.41
C LEU A 172 -2.82 -0.43 -13.72
N PRO A 173 -3.22 -0.10 -14.96
CA PRO A 173 -4.59 -0.33 -15.42
C PRO A 173 -5.02 -1.77 -15.14
N GLY A 174 -6.24 -1.97 -14.63
CA GLY A 174 -6.72 -3.28 -14.18
C GLY A 174 -6.22 -3.73 -12.80
N GLY A 175 -5.39 -2.93 -12.13
CA GLY A 175 -4.86 -3.21 -10.80
C GLY A 175 -5.91 -3.19 -9.69
N ASN A 176 -5.53 -3.67 -8.50
CA ASN A 176 -6.43 -3.82 -7.36
C ASN A 176 -6.00 -2.95 -6.17
N PHE A 177 -6.97 -2.56 -5.36
CA PHE A 177 -6.77 -1.74 -4.17
C PHE A 177 -7.51 -2.31 -2.97
N VAL A 178 -6.86 -2.33 -1.82
CA VAL A 178 -7.47 -2.68 -0.53
C VAL A 178 -6.99 -1.70 0.51
N CYS A 179 -7.88 -1.07 1.25
CA CYS A 179 -7.48 -0.28 2.41
C CYS A 179 -8.43 -0.46 3.58
N LYS A 180 -7.85 -0.48 4.79
CA LYS A 180 -8.60 -0.43 6.03
C LYS A 180 -9.09 0.97 6.31
N ILE A 181 -10.29 1.07 6.88
CA ILE A 181 -10.89 2.31 7.37
C ILE A 181 -11.77 2.00 8.58
N PHE A 182 -11.87 2.94 9.52
CA PHE A 182 -12.85 2.89 10.60
C PHE A 182 -14.12 3.62 10.16
N GLU A 183 -15.27 3.05 10.51
CA GLU A 183 -16.59 3.63 10.24
C GLU A 183 -16.67 5.07 10.75
N ASN A 184 -17.02 6.01 9.87
CA ASN A 184 -17.30 7.41 10.17
C ASN A 184 -18.28 7.98 9.13
N GLU A 185 -18.75 9.20 9.36
CA GLU A 185 -19.75 9.87 8.51
C GLU A 185 -19.27 10.05 7.05
N LYS A 186 -17.95 10.19 6.82
CA LYS A 186 -17.37 10.39 5.48
C LYS A 186 -16.98 9.09 4.78
N SER A 187 -17.18 7.94 5.41
CA SER A 187 -16.78 6.64 4.84
C SER A 187 -17.45 6.35 3.50
N ASP A 188 -18.72 6.73 3.33
CA ASP A 188 -19.45 6.52 2.08
C ASP A 188 -19.02 7.50 0.99
N GLU A 189 -18.66 8.73 1.36
CA GLU A 189 -18.06 9.70 0.42
C GLU A 189 -16.72 9.19 -0.10
N PHE A 190 -15.87 8.66 0.79
CA PHE A 190 -14.60 8.06 0.39
C PHE A 190 -14.81 6.84 -0.53
N LEU A 191 -15.78 5.97 -0.23
CA LEU A 191 -16.13 4.86 -1.14
C LEU A 191 -16.59 5.37 -2.52
N LYS A 192 -17.38 6.45 -2.59
CA LYS A 192 -17.77 7.08 -3.86
C LYS A 192 -16.56 7.58 -4.65
N LYS A 193 -15.57 8.22 -3.98
CA LYS A 193 -14.30 8.63 -4.60
C LYS A 193 -13.58 7.41 -5.20
N VAL A 194 -13.47 6.31 -4.46
CA VAL A 194 -12.80 5.08 -4.95
C VAL A 194 -13.55 4.49 -6.15
N LYS A 195 -14.88 4.45 -6.14
CA LYS A 195 -15.71 3.94 -7.25
C LYS A 195 -15.42 4.63 -8.59
N ASN A 196 -15.06 5.91 -8.58
CA ASN A 196 -14.76 6.66 -9.80
C ASN A 196 -13.48 6.16 -10.51
N TYR A 197 -12.62 5.42 -9.82
CA TYR A 197 -11.33 4.94 -10.31
C TYR A 197 -11.25 3.43 -10.53
N PHE A 198 -12.30 2.68 -10.19
CA PHE A 198 -12.29 1.22 -10.31
C PHE A 198 -13.56 0.72 -10.99
N ASP A 199 -13.45 -0.39 -11.73
CA ASP A 199 -14.60 -1.06 -12.33
C ASP A 199 -15.57 -1.60 -11.28
N PHE A 200 -15.01 -2.04 -10.15
CA PHE A 200 -15.76 -2.50 -8.99
C PHE A 200 -15.15 -1.93 -7.71
N ALA A 201 -15.98 -1.34 -6.85
CA ALA A 201 -15.56 -0.97 -5.51
C ALA A 201 -16.67 -1.24 -4.47
N LYS A 202 -16.29 -1.81 -3.32
CA LYS A 202 -17.22 -2.24 -2.28
C LYS A 202 -16.60 -2.18 -0.89
N ARG A 203 -17.45 -1.95 0.12
CA ARG A 203 -17.12 -2.19 1.53
C ARG A 203 -17.13 -3.69 1.83
N PHE A 204 -16.19 -4.14 2.63
CA PHE A 204 -16.12 -5.51 3.10
C PHE A 204 -15.62 -5.57 4.54
N LYS A 205 -16.31 -6.30 5.38
CA LYS A 205 -15.89 -6.57 6.76
C LYS A 205 -15.53 -8.05 6.89
N PRO A 206 -14.23 -8.40 6.96
CA PRO A 206 -13.80 -9.77 7.17
C PRO A 206 -14.33 -10.33 8.48
N ARG A 207 -14.62 -11.63 8.53
CA ARG A 207 -15.02 -12.34 9.76
C ARG A 207 -13.91 -12.33 10.81
N ALA A 208 -12.65 -12.25 10.37
CA ALA A 208 -11.48 -12.11 11.22
C ALA A 208 -11.43 -10.79 11.99
N VAL A 209 -12.23 -9.79 11.61
CA VAL A 209 -12.40 -8.55 12.36
C VAL A 209 -13.25 -8.80 13.61
N ILE A 210 -12.83 -8.29 14.75
CA ILE A 210 -13.59 -8.39 16.00
C ILE A 210 -14.99 -7.78 15.81
N LYS A 211 -16.05 -8.49 16.23
CA LYS A 211 -17.46 -8.09 15.99
C LYS A 211 -17.77 -6.65 16.43
N LYS A 212 -17.23 -6.22 17.58
CA LYS A 212 -17.41 -4.85 18.13
C LYS A 212 -16.53 -3.77 17.44
N SER A 213 -15.57 -4.17 16.58
CA SER A 213 -14.71 -3.22 15.87
C SER A 213 -15.49 -2.50 14.77
N ARG A 214 -15.23 -1.20 14.63
CA ARG A 214 -15.75 -0.37 13.53
C ARG A 214 -14.91 -0.48 12.25
N GLU A 215 -13.91 -1.35 12.27
CA GLU A 215 -13.01 -1.60 11.15
C GLU A 215 -13.73 -2.32 10.02
N PHE A 216 -13.52 -1.84 8.80
CA PHE A 216 -13.86 -2.51 7.57
C PHE A 216 -12.83 -2.18 6.49
N TYR A 217 -12.94 -2.80 5.33
CA TYR A 217 -12.06 -2.59 4.20
C TYR A 217 -12.82 -2.06 3.00
N ILE A 218 -12.20 -1.18 2.24
CA ILE A 218 -12.65 -0.81 0.90
C ILE A 218 -11.83 -1.63 -0.08
N ILE A 219 -12.54 -2.31 -0.98
CA ILE A 219 -11.99 -3.15 -2.03
C ILE A 219 -12.25 -2.47 -3.36
N GLY A 220 -11.21 -2.17 -4.12
CA GLY A 220 -11.27 -1.68 -5.50
C GLY A 220 -10.63 -2.70 -6.44
N LYS A 221 -11.30 -3.01 -7.55
CA LYS A 221 -10.79 -3.93 -8.59
C LYS A 221 -10.92 -3.29 -9.97
N GLY A 222 -9.91 -3.52 -10.81
CA GLY A 222 -9.91 -2.98 -12.15
C GLY A 222 -9.67 -1.49 -12.15
N PHE A 223 -8.47 -1.05 -11.72
CA PHE A 223 -8.11 0.36 -11.70
C PHE A 223 -8.19 0.99 -13.09
N ARG A 224 -8.90 2.10 -13.18
CA ARG A 224 -9.01 2.96 -14.37
C ARG A 224 -8.37 4.30 -14.08
N ASN A 225 -7.50 4.77 -14.94
CA ASN A 225 -6.99 6.14 -14.83
C ASN A 225 -7.94 7.08 -15.60
N PRO A 226 -8.76 7.91 -14.94
CA PRO A 226 -9.72 8.76 -15.64
C PRO A 226 -9.05 9.82 -16.56
N LYS A 227 -7.74 10.08 -16.38
CA LYS A 227 -6.99 10.96 -17.29
C LYS A 227 -6.77 10.36 -18.69
N ASN A 228 -6.87 9.03 -18.84
CA ASN A 228 -6.69 8.36 -20.12
C ASN A 228 -7.99 8.19 -20.91
N SER A 229 -9.15 8.45 -20.31
CA SER A 229 -10.45 8.31 -20.98
C SER A 229 -10.86 9.53 -21.83
N GLN A 230 -10.11 10.63 -21.77
CA GLN A 230 -10.40 11.83 -22.54
C GLN A 230 -9.70 11.87 -23.92
N ASN A 231 -8.83 10.90 -24.24
CA ASN A 231 -8.09 10.84 -25.52
C ASN A 231 -8.60 9.75 -26.48
N SER A 232 -9.80 9.22 -26.27
CA SER A 232 -10.41 8.18 -27.12
C SER A 232 -11.77 8.64 -27.66
N SER A 233 -11.80 9.87 -28.18
CA SER A 233 -12.97 10.40 -28.92
C SER A 233 -12.49 11.05 -30.20
#